data_663a491940105de6fa658230226adee7
#
_entry.id   663a491940105de6fa658230226adee7
#
_cell.length_a   1.000
_cell.length_b   1.000
_cell.length_c   1.000
_cell.angle_alpha   90.00
_cell.angle_beta   90.00
_cell.angle_gamma   90.00
#
_symmetry.space_group_name_H-M   'P 1'
#
loop_
_entity.id
_entity.type
_entity.pdbx_description
1 polymer ?
#
loop_
_entity_poly.entity_id
_entity_poly.type
_entity_poly.pdbx_seq_one_letter_code
_entity_poly.pdbx_strand_id
1 'polypeptide(L)'
;MKVSLADGRILRYWSSATTGPVVLVFHGCPDTRRVAMTGDAAAHEVGVRLLAFNRPGYGSSTPTDSTHTTVARDAAELLDLWGIERVAVLGMSVGGPYAAAFAAAYPHRTTALAVVSAPAMPREAPEGTIEDAMARMAPEFLAWRGRIDPDDEDDEALAARFLAELPEADAALLAPYGADLVGGLAWEALVETDGYLRDAALLMRPWDFDVADVRCPATVWVGEDDAKALAAAPWWTNRLPQAALEVAPGTTHLATLLTQWPAILRRLGTATG
;
A
#
# COMPACT_ATOMS: atom_id res chain seq x y z
N MET A 1 -15.31 6.62 1.69
CA MET A 1 -15.60 8.00 1.20
C MET A 1 -15.05 8.14 -0.22
N LYS A 2 -15.40 9.22 -0.95
CA LYS A 2 -14.89 9.50 -2.29
C LYS A 2 -14.54 10.98 -2.46
N VAL A 3 -13.59 11.28 -3.33
CA VAL A 3 -13.20 12.64 -3.72
C VAL A 3 -13.06 12.71 -5.24
N SER A 4 -13.33 13.86 -5.83
CA SER A 4 -13.07 14.12 -7.25
C SER A 4 -11.77 14.91 -7.39
N LEU A 5 -10.88 14.42 -8.23
CA LEU A 5 -9.68 15.12 -8.65
C LEU A 5 -9.98 16.19 -9.69
N ALA A 6 -9.06 17.10 -9.94
CA ALA A 6 -9.22 18.22 -10.87
C ALA A 6 -9.49 17.77 -12.32
N ASP A 7 -9.01 16.59 -12.70
CA ASP A 7 -9.23 15.97 -14.00
C ASP A 7 -10.57 15.20 -14.10
N GLY A 8 -11.38 15.21 -13.03
CA GLY A 8 -12.69 14.56 -12.97
C GLY A 8 -12.66 13.09 -12.51
N ARG A 9 -11.47 12.48 -12.32
CA ARG A 9 -11.36 11.13 -11.79
C ARG A 9 -11.84 11.09 -10.33
N ILE A 10 -12.38 9.94 -9.93
CA ILE A 10 -12.80 9.67 -8.56
C ILE A 10 -11.73 8.83 -7.86
N LEU A 11 -11.32 9.23 -6.65
CA LEU A 11 -10.57 8.39 -5.73
C LEU A 11 -11.45 8.00 -4.55
N ARG A 12 -11.40 6.71 -4.20
CA ARG A 12 -11.94 6.21 -2.93
C ARG A 12 -10.88 6.36 -1.87
N TYR A 13 -11.25 6.90 -0.72
CA TYR A 13 -10.34 7.07 0.41
C TYR A 13 -11.01 6.70 1.73
N TRP A 14 -10.18 6.50 2.73
CA TRP A 14 -10.58 6.33 4.12
C TRP A 14 -9.65 7.16 5.01
N SER A 15 -10.20 7.69 6.09
CA SER A 15 -9.41 8.36 7.12
C SER A 15 -9.90 7.93 8.49
N SER A 16 -8.97 7.68 9.41
CA SER A 16 -9.29 7.48 10.82
C SER A 16 -9.97 8.73 11.39
N ALA A 17 -10.75 8.53 12.48
CA ALA A 17 -11.36 9.63 13.20
C ALA A 17 -10.38 10.39 14.12
N THR A 18 -9.20 9.81 14.37
CA THR A 18 -8.16 10.41 15.21
C THR A 18 -7.69 11.73 14.62
N THR A 19 -7.51 12.72 15.47
CA THR A 19 -6.88 14.00 15.13
C THR A 19 -5.39 13.94 15.43
N GLY A 20 -4.56 14.65 14.65
CA GLY A 20 -3.11 14.68 14.85
C GLY A 20 -2.35 14.70 13.54
N PRO A 21 -1.01 14.51 13.60
CA PRO A 21 -0.19 14.39 12.40
C PRO A 21 -0.69 13.29 11.48
N VAL A 22 -0.68 13.55 10.17
CA VAL A 22 -1.21 12.60 9.18
C VAL A 22 -0.15 11.63 8.72
N VAL A 23 -0.51 10.35 8.70
CA VAL A 23 0.23 9.27 8.03
C VAL A 23 -0.56 8.84 6.80
N LEU A 24 -0.02 9.12 5.62
CA LEU A 24 -0.59 8.69 4.34
C LEU A 24 -0.14 7.26 4.04
N VAL A 25 -1.11 6.36 3.84
CA VAL A 25 -0.86 4.93 3.63
C VAL A 25 -1.09 4.54 2.18
N PHE A 26 -0.08 3.96 1.55
CA PHE A 26 -0.15 3.32 0.25
C PHE A 26 -0.28 1.81 0.44
N HIS A 27 -1.40 1.25 0.05
CA HIS A 27 -1.75 -0.15 0.25
C HIS A 27 -0.93 -1.11 -0.62
N GLY A 28 -0.90 -2.40 -0.25
CA GLY A 28 -0.27 -3.48 -0.99
C GLY A 28 -1.04 -3.93 -2.23
N CYS A 29 -0.81 -5.18 -2.65
CA CYS A 29 -1.51 -5.86 -3.73
C CYS A 29 -1.49 -7.38 -3.45
N PRO A 30 -2.63 -8.07 -3.41
CA PRO A 30 -3.99 -7.57 -3.51
C PRO A 30 -4.45 -6.96 -2.19
N ASP A 31 -4.62 -5.65 -2.18
CA ASP A 31 -4.99 -4.92 -0.98
C ASP A 31 -5.64 -3.59 -1.37
N THR A 32 -6.17 -2.84 -0.41
CA THR A 32 -6.88 -1.59 -0.65
C THR A 32 -6.67 -0.62 0.50
N ARG A 33 -7.24 0.59 0.40
CA ARG A 33 -7.30 1.54 1.51
C ARG A 33 -7.81 0.93 2.83
N ARG A 34 -8.51 -0.21 2.76
CA ARG A 34 -9.08 -0.88 3.95
C ARG A 34 -8.02 -1.51 4.85
N VAL A 35 -6.84 -1.85 4.34
CA VAL A 35 -5.75 -2.33 5.19
C VAL A 35 -5.34 -1.29 6.24
N ALA A 36 -5.43 -0.01 5.94
CA ALA A 36 -5.14 1.04 6.91
C ALA A 36 -6.11 1.04 8.10
N MET A 37 -7.33 0.51 7.93
CA MET A 37 -8.30 0.38 9.02
C MET A 37 -7.83 -0.59 10.10
N THR A 38 -6.97 -1.55 9.77
CA THR A 38 -6.36 -2.47 10.75
C THR A 38 -5.41 -1.75 11.72
N GLY A 39 -4.92 -0.57 11.33
CA GLY A 39 -4.07 0.28 12.17
C GLY A 39 -4.82 1.33 12.99
N ASP A 40 -6.16 1.42 12.91
CA ASP A 40 -6.95 2.50 13.54
C ASP A 40 -6.77 2.58 15.06
N ALA A 41 -6.80 1.44 15.76
CA ALA A 41 -6.59 1.38 17.20
C ALA A 41 -5.17 1.88 17.59
N ALA A 42 -4.14 1.46 16.83
CA ALA A 42 -2.77 1.91 17.06
C ALA A 42 -2.60 3.40 16.75
N ALA A 43 -3.28 3.91 15.72
CA ALA A 43 -3.28 5.32 15.38
C ALA A 43 -3.90 6.18 16.49
N HIS A 44 -5.01 5.70 17.08
CA HIS A 44 -5.63 6.34 18.23
C HIS A 44 -4.69 6.36 19.45
N GLU A 45 -4.03 5.23 19.76
CA GLU A 45 -3.07 5.12 20.87
C GLU A 45 -1.88 6.10 20.71
N VAL A 46 -1.35 6.20 19.48
CA VAL A 46 -0.17 7.03 19.17
C VAL A 46 -0.54 8.50 18.98
N GLY A 47 -1.80 8.82 18.72
CA GLY A 47 -2.27 10.19 18.46
C GLY A 47 -1.96 10.68 17.05
N VAL A 48 -1.98 9.80 16.04
CA VAL A 48 -1.80 10.12 14.63
C VAL A 48 -3.08 9.84 13.85
N ARG A 49 -3.25 10.50 12.72
CA ARG A 49 -4.37 10.29 11.80
C ARG A 49 -3.92 9.48 10.61
N LEU A 50 -4.56 8.33 10.35
CA LEU A 50 -4.35 7.57 9.12
C LEU A 50 -5.20 8.13 7.99
N LEU A 51 -4.62 8.24 6.80
CA LEU A 51 -5.28 8.57 5.55
C LEU A 51 -4.81 7.56 4.49
N ALA A 52 -5.74 6.86 3.86
CA ALA A 52 -5.46 5.89 2.81
C ALA A 52 -6.43 6.07 1.65
N PHE A 53 -6.00 5.79 0.44
CA PHE A 53 -6.84 5.84 -0.74
C PHE A 53 -6.58 4.62 -1.63
N ASN A 54 -7.60 4.21 -2.38
CA ASN A 54 -7.45 3.19 -3.41
C ASN A 54 -6.74 3.81 -4.62
N ARG A 55 -5.65 3.20 -5.05
CA ARG A 55 -5.02 3.57 -6.32
C ARG A 55 -6.00 3.44 -7.48
N PRO A 56 -5.76 4.11 -8.62
CA PRO A 56 -6.59 3.96 -9.81
C PRO A 56 -6.82 2.50 -10.17
N GLY A 57 -8.07 2.14 -10.49
CA GLY A 57 -8.47 0.78 -10.87
C GLY A 57 -8.71 -0.18 -9.70
N TYR A 58 -8.68 0.30 -8.43
CA TYR A 58 -9.10 -0.47 -7.26
C TYR A 58 -10.47 -0.01 -6.76
N GLY A 59 -11.35 -0.97 -6.48
CA GLY A 59 -12.70 -0.71 -6.02
C GLY A 59 -13.42 0.21 -7.01
N SER A 60 -13.91 1.35 -6.55
CA SER A 60 -14.55 2.34 -7.43
C SER A 60 -13.67 3.59 -7.62
N SER A 61 -12.35 3.48 -7.52
CA SER A 61 -11.42 4.53 -7.99
C SER A 61 -11.28 4.43 -9.50
N THR A 62 -11.40 5.57 -10.20
CA THR A 62 -11.38 5.61 -11.67
C THR A 62 -10.08 5.01 -12.23
N PRO A 63 -10.12 3.99 -13.10
CA PRO A 63 -8.93 3.44 -13.75
C PRO A 63 -8.23 4.51 -14.61
N THR A 64 -6.91 4.41 -14.69
CA THR A 64 -6.08 5.22 -15.60
C THR A 64 -4.74 4.57 -15.82
N ASP A 65 -4.00 5.02 -16.84
CA ASP A 65 -2.61 4.61 -17.10
C ASP A 65 -1.67 5.19 -16.05
N SER A 66 -1.84 4.69 -14.82
CA SER A 66 -1.06 5.17 -13.67
C SER A 66 0.36 4.62 -13.67
N THR A 67 1.27 5.42 -13.11
CA THR A 67 2.65 5.07 -12.76
C THR A 67 2.89 5.46 -11.30
N HIS A 68 4.06 5.17 -10.75
CA HIS A 68 4.39 5.58 -9.37
C HIS A 68 4.31 7.10 -9.20
N THR A 69 4.84 7.87 -10.17
CA THR A 69 4.85 9.34 -10.10
C THR A 69 3.47 9.95 -10.33
N THR A 70 2.62 9.36 -11.17
CA THR A 70 1.25 9.87 -11.35
C THR A 70 0.37 9.61 -10.13
N VAL A 71 0.53 8.45 -9.47
CA VAL A 71 -0.16 8.16 -8.20
C VAL A 71 0.35 9.08 -7.08
N ALA A 72 1.64 9.40 -7.04
CA ALA A 72 2.18 10.38 -6.10
C ALA A 72 1.52 11.77 -6.29
N ARG A 73 1.25 12.19 -7.54
CA ARG A 73 0.53 13.43 -7.84
C ARG A 73 -0.93 13.38 -7.38
N ASP A 74 -1.63 12.26 -7.63
CA ASP A 74 -3.01 12.06 -7.16
C ASP A 74 -3.07 12.16 -5.62
N ALA A 75 -2.09 11.59 -4.93
CA ALA A 75 -1.96 11.68 -3.47
C ALA A 75 -1.72 13.13 -3.00
N ALA A 76 -0.87 13.88 -3.69
CA ALA A 76 -0.61 15.29 -3.37
C ALA A 76 -1.88 16.13 -3.54
N GLU A 77 -2.62 15.92 -4.61
CA GLU A 77 -3.91 16.59 -4.84
C GLU A 77 -4.95 16.24 -3.77
N LEU A 78 -5.03 14.98 -3.35
CA LEU A 78 -5.89 14.56 -2.23
C LEU A 78 -5.54 15.35 -0.94
N LEU A 79 -4.26 15.52 -0.65
CA LEU A 79 -3.80 16.29 0.51
C LEU A 79 -4.14 17.77 0.38
N ASP A 80 -4.03 18.35 -0.82
CA ASP A 80 -4.38 19.76 -1.09
C ASP A 80 -5.86 20.02 -0.86
N LEU A 81 -6.72 19.11 -1.33
CA LEU A 81 -8.18 19.19 -1.11
C LEU A 81 -8.57 19.17 0.38
N TRP A 82 -7.69 18.64 1.24
CA TRP A 82 -7.91 18.56 2.69
C TRP A 82 -7.10 19.60 3.48
N GLY A 83 -6.34 20.46 2.80
CA GLY A 83 -5.48 21.46 3.44
C GLY A 83 -4.35 20.84 4.26
N ILE A 84 -3.89 19.62 3.90
CA ILE A 84 -2.81 18.92 4.59
C ILE A 84 -1.49 19.28 3.93
N GLU A 85 -0.66 20.06 4.60
CA GLU A 85 0.61 20.53 4.04
C GLU A 85 1.73 19.48 4.14
N ARG A 86 1.79 18.74 5.25
CA ARG A 86 2.86 17.77 5.52
C ARG A 86 2.31 16.46 6.06
N VAL A 87 2.95 15.36 5.68
CA VAL A 87 2.58 14.00 6.09
C VAL A 87 3.81 13.14 6.32
N ALA A 88 3.69 12.15 7.19
CA ALA A 88 4.52 10.96 7.09
C ALA A 88 3.88 9.99 6.09
N VAL A 89 4.67 9.16 5.43
CA VAL A 89 4.17 8.19 4.45
C VAL A 89 4.55 6.77 4.82
N LEU A 90 3.63 5.84 4.58
CA LEU A 90 3.82 4.41 4.76
C LEU A 90 3.42 3.69 3.49
N GLY A 91 4.26 2.76 3.03
CA GLY A 91 3.93 1.86 1.92
C GLY A 91 4.11 0.41 2.32
N MET A 92 3.03 -0.38 2.16
CA MET A 92 3.06 -1.83 2.39
C MET A 92 3.26 -2.56 1.07
N SER A 93 4.21 -3.51 1.02
CA SER A 93 4.43 -4.36 -0.16
C SER A 93 4.60 -3.51 -1.43
N VAL A 94 3.76 -3.73 -2.46
CA VAL A 94 3.69 -2.92 -3.68
C VAL A 94 3.47 -1.43 -3.39
N GLY A 95 2.88 -1.09 -2.26
CA GLY A 95 2.72 0.30 -1.82
C GLY A 95 4.04 0.99 -1.44
N GLY A 96 5.10 0.22 -1.15
CA GLY A 96 6.43 0.76 -0.81
C GLY A 96 7.01 1.66 -1.89
N PRO A 97 7.12 1.21 -3.15
CA PRO A 97 7.49 2.05 -4.29
C PRO A 97 6.64 3.32 -4.44
N TYR A 98 5.32 3.23 -4.26
CA TYR A 98 4.43 4.39 -4.35
C TYR A 98 4.69 5.42 -3.23
N ALA A 99 4.87 4.95 -1.99
CA ALA A 99 5.23 5.81 -0.87
C ALA A 99 6.58 6.49 -1.08
N ALA A 100 7.58 5.75 -1.59
CA ALA A 100 8.88 6.29 -1.93
C ALA A 100 8.82 7.31 -3.08
N ALA A 101 8.00 7.05 -4.12
CA ALA A 101 7.77 8.00 -5.21
C ALA A 101 7.16 9.32 -4.70
N PHE A 102 6.19 9.24 -3.78
CA PHE A 102 5.64 10.43 -3.14
C PHE A 102 6.72 11.19 -2.35
N ALA A 103 7.50 10.49 -1.53
CA ALA A 103 8.57 11.10 -0.74
C ALA A 103 9.67 11.75 -1.60
N ALA A 104 10.00 11.14 -2.74
CA ALA A 104 10.96 11.68 -3.71
C ALA A 104 10.42 12.91 -4.44
N ALA A 105 9.15 12.86 -4.91
CA ALA A 105 8.52 13.95 -5.65
C ALA A 105 8.16 15.16 -4.76
N TYR A 106 7.84 14.92 -3.47
CA TYR A 106 7.37 15.93 -2.54
C TYR A 106 8.20 15.97 -1.23
N PRO A 107 9.54 16.20 -1.31
CA PRO A 107 10.43 16.12 -0.15
C PRO A 107 10.07 17.15 0.94
N HIS A 108 9.54 18.32 0.57
CA HIS A 108 9.12 19.35 1.54
C HIS A 108 7.81 19.03 2.25
N ARG A 109 7.01 18.12 1.70
CA ARG A 109 5.74 17.65 2.27
C ARG A 109 5.89 16.37 3.08
N THR A 110 7.00 15.64 2.92
CA THR A 110 7.21 14.34 3.57
C THR A 110 8.09 14.49 4.78
N THR A 111 7.58 14.11 5.94
CA THR A 111 8.30 14.19 7.23
C THR A 111 9.09 12.93 7.52
N ALA A 112 8.57 11.75 7.16
CA ALA A 112 9.22 10.46 7.32
C ALA A 112 8.63 9.45 6.32
N LEU A 113 9.38 8.37 6.04
CA LEU A 113 8.97 7.26 5.20
C LEU A 113 9.09 5.93 5.97
N ALA A 114 8.06 5.11 5.94
CA ALA A 114 8.13 3.71 6.32
C ALA A 114 7.85 2.83 5.09
N VAL A 115 8.76 1.90 4.80
CA VAL A 115 8.64 0.89 3.75
C VAL A 115 8.49 -0.46 4.43
N VAL A 116 7.34 -1.11 4.28
CA VAL A 116 6.99 -2.36 4.98
C VAL A 116 6.87 -3.50 3.99
N SER A 117 7.67 -4.54 4.17
CA SER A 117 7.66 -5.78 3.34
C SER A 117 7.66 -5.51 1.82
N ALA A 118 8.41 -4.50 1.37
CA ALA A 118 8.36 -4.04 -0.01
C ALA A 118 9.38 -4.75 -0.91
N PRO A 119 9.05 -4.97 -2.20
CA PRO A 119 9.98 -5.54 -3.18
C PRO A 119 11.10 -4.56 -3.51
N ALA A 120 12.22 -5.07 -4.00
CA ALA A 120 13.26 -4.26 -4.62
C ALA A 120 12.89 -3.93 -6.08
N MET A 121 13.41 -2.81 -6.58
CA MET A 121 13.25 -2.44 -7.99
C MET A 121 13.97 -3.46 -8.90
N PRO A 122 13.30 -3.98 -9.94
CA PRO A 122 13.97 -4.80 -10.96
C PRO A 122 15.06 -4.02 -11.70
N ARG A 123 16.10 -4.72 -12.13
CA ARG A 123 17.20 -4.10 -12.91
C ARG A 123 16.79 -3.83 -14.35
N GLU A 124 15.99 -4.71 -14.90
CA GLU A 124 15.57 -4.72 -16.31
C GLU A 124 14.06 -4.85 -16.41
N ALA A 125 13.47 -4.27 -17.42
CA ALA A 125 12.07 -4.49 -17.76
C ALA A 125 11.94 -5.75 -18.61
N PRO A 126 10.87 -6.55 -18.47
CA PRO A 126 10.52 -7.58 -19.43
C PRO A 126 10.19 -6.93 -20.79
N GLU A 127 10.29 -7.72 -21.86
CA GLU A 127 9.91 -7.26 -23.19
C GLU A 127 8.42 -6.85 -23.27
N GLY A 128 8.14 -5.87 -24.13
CA GLY A 128 6.79 -5.36 -24.37
C GLY A 128 6.39 -4.21 -23.45
N THR A 129 5.17 -3.74 -23.61
CA THR A 129 4.57 -2.63 -22.88
C THR A 129 4.03 -3.09 -21.50
N ILE A 130 3.49 -2.14 -20.70
CA ILE A 130 2.75 -2.44 -19.48
C ILE A 130 1.49 -3.23 -19.84
N GLU A 131 0.79 -2.83 -20.91
CA GLU A 131 -0.43 -3.47 -21.39
C GLU A 131 -0.16 -4.92 -21.85
N ASP A 132 0.99 -5.18 -22.50
CA ASP A 132 1.42 -6.53 -22.84
C ASP A 132 1.67 -7.40 -21.60
N ALA A 133 2.25 -6.81 -20.55
CA ALA A 133 2.46 -7.50 -19.29
C ALA A 133 1.13 -7.79 -18.58
N MET A 134 0.22 -6.82 -18.52
CA MET A 134 -1.13 -6.99 -17.97
C MET A 134 -1.88 -8.11 -18.73
N ALA A 135 -1.86 -8.10 -20.05
CA ALA A 135 -2.52 -9.12 -20.88
C ALA A 135 -1.97 -10.53 -20.62
N ARG A 136 -0.65 -10.66 -20.43
CA ARG A 136 -0.03 -11.98 -20.10
C ARG A 136 -0.44 -12.49 -18.73
N MET A 137 -0.63 -11.62 -17.73
CA MET A 137 -0.99 -11.99 -16.36
C MET A 137 -2.49 -12.17 -16.16
N ALA A 138 -3.32 -11.55 -17.02
CA ALA A 138 -4.77 -11.54 -16.87
C ALA A 138 -5.40 -12.94 -16.73
N PRO A 139 -5.01 -13.99 -17.49
CA PRO A 139 -5.62 -15.33 -17.35
C PRO A 139 -5.43 -15.93 -15.95
N GLU A 140 -4.24 -15.81 -15.37
CA GLU A 140 -3.94 -16.33 -14.03
C GLU A 140 -4.69 -15.52 -12.95
N PHE A 141 -4.67 -14.20 -13.09
CA PHE A 141 -5.43 -13.30 -12.20
C PHE A 141 -6.93 -13.61 -12.24
N LEU A 142 -7.53 -13.75 -13.42
CA LEU A 142 -8.96 -14.06 -13.56
C LEU A 142 -9.33 -15.42 -12.99
N ALA A 143 -8.46 -16.42 -13.12
CA ALA A 143 -8.65 -17.73 -12.50
C ALA A 143 -8.61 -17.64 -10.96
N TRP A 144 -7.70 -16.84 -10.40
CA TRP A 144 -7.64 -16.58 -8.97
C TRP A 144 -8.85 -15.76 -8.48
N ARG A 145 -9.20 -14.66 -9.18
CA ARG A 145 -10.39 -13.86 -8.90
C ARG A 145 -11.67 -14.72 -8.88
N GLY A 146 -11.79 -15.67 -9.83
CA GLY A 146 -12.94 -16.58 -9.89
C GLY A 146 -13.06 -17.53 -8.69
N ARG A 147 -11.95 -17.84 -7.99
CA ARG A 147 -12.03 -18.65 -6.75
C ARG A 147 -12.53 -17.84 -5.55
N ILE A 148 -12.24 -16.55 -5.53
CA ILE A 148 -12.70 -15.63 -4.48
C ILE A 148 -14.11 -15.15 -4.75
N ASP A 149 -14.48 -14.99 -6.03
CA ASP A 149 -15.80 -14.57 -6.51
C ASP A 149 -16.29 -13.25 -5.87
N PRO A 150 -15.66 -12.12 -6.25
CA PRO A 150 -16.02 -10.80 -5.70
C PRO A 150 -17.41 -10.30 -6.18
N ASP A 151 -18.06 -11.03 -7.09
CA ASP A 151 -19.42 -10.73 -7.56
C ASP A 151 -20.49 -11.31 -6.60
N ASP A 152 -20.10 -12.13 -5.61
CA ASP A 152 -20.95 -12.56 -4.51
C ASP A 152 -21.19 -11.40 -3.51
N GLU A 153 -22.45 -11.13 -3.21
CA GLU A 153 -22.86 -10.05 -2.30
C GLU A 153 -22.74 -10.43 -0.80
N ASP A 154 -22.33 -11.68 -0.48
CA ASP A 154 -22.15 -12.15 0.89
C ASP A 154 -20.73 -11.85 1.39
N ASP A 155 -20.58 -10.80 2.20
CA ASP A 155 -19.31 -10.39 2.79
C ASP A 155 -18.64 -11.50 3.62
N GLU A 156 -19.42 -12.36 4.32
CA GLU A 156 -18.87 -13.47 5.12
C GLU A 156 -18.27 -14.54 4.20
N ALA A 157 -18.98 -14.93 3.15
CA ALA A 157 -18.49 -15.88 2.17
C ALA A 157 -17.28 -15.35 1.41
N LEU A 158 -17.29 -14.08 1.01
CA LEU A 158 -16.17 -13.41 0.34
C LEU A 158 -14.94 -13.34 1.24
N ALA A 159 -15.11 -12.93 2.50
CA ALA A 159 -14.02 -12.89 3.47
C ALA A 159 -13.41 -14.28 3.69
N ALA A 160 -14.24 -15.31 3.84
CA ALA A 160 -13.76 -16.69 4.05
C ALA A 160 -12.93 -17.18 2.84
N ARG A 161 -13.39 -16.95 1.61
CA ARG A 161 -12.67 -17.36 0.40
C ARG A 161 -11.35 -16.57 0.25
N PHE A 162 -11.36 -15.27 0.54
CA PHE A 162 -10.14 -14.46 0.48
C PHE A 162 -9.10 -14.91 1.53
N LEU A 163 -9.52 -15.15 2.77
CA LEU A 163 -8.64 -15.63 3.83
C LEU A 163 -8.03 -17.00 3.50
N ALA A 164 -8.77 -17.88 2.80
CA ALA A 164 -8.28 -19.19 2.39
C ALA A 164 -7.14 -19.12 1.35
N GLU A 165 -7.00 -18.02 0.63
CA GLU A 165 -5.90 -17.80 -0.34
C GLU A 165 -4.64 -17.18 0.31
N LEU A 166 -4.72 -16.74 1.58
CA LEU A 166 -3.58 -16.17 2.30
C LEU A 166 -2.77 -17.25 3.02
N PRO A 167 -1.48 -16.99 3.32
CA PRO A 167 -0.75 -17.79 4.28
C PRO A 167 -1.49 -17.88 5.63
N GLU A 168 -1.47 -19.05 6.27
CA GLU A 168 -2.25 -19.30 7.50
C GLU A 168 -1.99 -18.26 8.59
N ALA A 169 -0.72 -17.86 8.79
CA ALA A 169 -0.34 -16.86 9.79
C ALA A 169 -0.94 -15.46 9.48
N ASP A 170 -0.95 -15.06 8.21
CA ASP A 170 -1.54 -13.79 7.78
C ASP A 170 -3.07 -13.81 7.90
N ALA A 171 -3.70 -14.92 7.49
CA ALA A 171 -5.14 -15.12 7.59
C ALA A 171 -5.61 -15.08 9.06
N ALA A 172 -4.89 -15.75 9.97
CA ALA A 172 -5.21 -15.77 11.39
C ALA A 172 -5.17 -14.38 12.05
N LEU A 173 -4.29 -13.49 11.58
CA LEU A 173 -4.17 -12.11 12.06
C LEU A 173 -5.21 -11.17 11.43
N LEU A 174 -5.64 -11.44 10.19
CA LEU A 174 -6.60 -10.59 9.48
C LEU A 174 -8.05 -10.95 9.84
N ALA A 175 -8.38 -12.22 10.04
CA ALA A 175 -9.75 -12.69 10.33
C ALA A 175 -10.45 -11.98 11.51
N PRO A 176 -9.77 -11.63 12.63
CA PRO A 176 -10.40 -10.94 13.75
C PRO A 176 -10.97 -9.56 13.44
N TYR A 177 -10.59 -8.94 12.30
CA TYR A 177 -11.15 -7.65 11.88
C TYR A 177 -12.58 -7.76 11.32
N GLY A 178 -13.08 -8.98 11.12
CA GLY A 178 -14.46 -9.25 10.74
C GLY A 178 -14.74 -9.22 9.24
N ALA A 179 -15.88 -9.79 8.87
CA ALA A 179 -16.26 -10.01 7.48
C ALA A 179 -16.44 -8.69 6.70
N ASP A 180 -17.02 -7.65 7.29
CA ASP A 180 -17.20 -6.35 6.63
C ASP A 180 -15.86 -5.73 6.19
N LEU A 181 -14.82 -5.78 7.04
CA LEU A 181 -13.51 -5.27 6.65
C LEU A 181 -12.87 -6.18 5.60
N VAL A 182 -12.79 -7.48 5.88
CA VAL A 182 -12.06 -8.44 5.05
C VAL A 182 -12.77 -8.69 3.72
N GLY A 183 -14.09 -8.88 3.72
CA GLY A 183 -14.89 -9.02 2.51
C GLY A 183 -14.85 -7.75 1.66
N GLY A 184 -15.03 -6.60 2.29
CA GLY A 184 -14.92 -5.33 1.57
C GLY A 184 -13.51 -5.04 1.04
N LEU A 185 -12.43 -5.50 1.71
CA LEU A 185 -11.06 -5.44 1.19
C LEU A 185 -10.94 -6.34 -0.05
N ALA A 186 -11.40 -7.58 0.02
CA ALA A 186 -11.40 -8.52 -1.09
C ALA A 186 -12.18 -7.98 -2.29
N TRP A 187 -13.39 -7.44 -2.04
CA TRP A 187 -14.20 -6.81 -3.07
C TRP A 187 -13.48 -5.65 -3.76
N GLU A 188 -13.00 -4.67 -2.99
CA GLU A 188 -12.29 -3.52 -3.54
C GLU A 188 -11.00 -3.89 -4.30
N ALA A 189 -10.33 -4.98 -3.89
CA ALA A 189 -9.12 -5.46 -4.54
C ALA A 189 -9.40 -6.16 -5.88
N LEU A 190 -10.58 -6.77 -6.06
CA LEU A 190 -10.85 -7.76 -7.11
C LEU A 190 -12.02 -7.40 -8.02
N VAL A 191 -12.91 -6.47 -7.62
CA VAL A 191 -14.10 -6.10 -8.44
C VAL A 191 -13.69 -5.59 -9.81
N GLU A 192 -12.61 -4.81 -9.88
CA GLU A 192 -11.96 -4.37 -11.11
C GLU A 192 -10.63 -5.10 -11.30
N THR A 193 -10.19 -5.26 -12.54
CA THR A 193 -8.95 -5.98 -12.85
C THR A 193 -7.76 -5.05 -13.04
N ASP A 194 -7.99 -3.83 -13.48
CA ASP A 194 -6.95 -2.90 -13.94
C ASP A 194 -5.95 -2.53 -12.84
N GLY A 195 -6.43 -2.25 -11.64
CA GLY A 195 -5.55 -1.85 -10.54
C GLY A 195 -4.52 -2.92 -10.20
N TYR A 196 -4.98 -4.16 -9.99
CA TYR A 196 -4.11 -5.29 -9.69
C TYR A 196 -3.11 -5.57 -10.80
N LEU A 197 -3.60 -5.70 -12.03
CA LEU A 197 -2.76 -6.06 -13.18
C LEU A 197 -1.73 -4.96 -13.48
N ARG A 198 -2.09 -3.70 -13.33
CA ARG A 198 -1.17 -2.58 -13.52
C ARG A 198 -0.09 -2.54 -12.45
N ASP A 199 -0.45 -2.71 -11.19
CA ASP A 199 0.52 -2.81 -10.10
C ASP A 199 1.51 -3.97 -10.32
N ALA A 200 1.01 -5.14 -10.68
CA ALA A 200 1.84 -6.31 -10.97
C ALA A 200 2.77 -6.07 -12.17
N ALA A 201 2.29 -5.39 -13.22
CA ALA A 201 3.11 -5.03 -14.39
C ALA A 201 4.19 -4.00 -14.04
N LEU A 202 3.87 -2.99 -13.23
CA LEU A 202 4.82 -1.96 -12.77
C LEU A 202 5.89 -2.55 -11.85
N LEU A 203 5.54 -3.54 -11.01
CA LEU A 203 6.51 -4.24 -10.17
C LEU A 203 7.62 -4.96 -10.95
N MET A 204 7.34 -5.38 -12.17
CA MET A 204 8.28 -6.11 -13.03
C MET A 204 9.21 -5.18 -13.81
N ARG A 205 9.16 -3.87 -13.59
CA ARG A 205 9.89 -2.86 -14.38
C ARG A 205 10.66 -1.91 -13.48
N PRO A 206 11.74 -1.29 -14.00
CA PRO A 206 12.35 -0.14 -13.33
C PRO A 206 11.30 0.95 -13.07
N TRP A 207 11.37 1.57 -11.90
CA TRP A 207 10.42 2.60 -11.50
C TRP A 207 10.71 3.92 -12.22
N ASP A 208 9.69 4.76 -12.36
CA ASP A 208 9.75 6.05 -13.06
C ASP A 208 10.21 7.21 -12.16
N PHE A 209 10.88 6.89 -11.05
CA PHE A 209 11.49 7.86 -10.12
C PHE A 209 12.78 7.28 -9.52
N ASP A 210 13.61 8.16 -8.91
CA ASP A 210 14.82 7.73 -8.20
C ASP A 210 14.58 7.75 -6.68
N VAL A 211 14.80 6.61 -6.03
CA VAL A 211 14.72 6.49 -4.57
C VAL A 211 15.75 7.36 -3.85
N ALA A 212 16.89 7.66 -4.51
CA ALA A 212 17.90 8.56 -3.97
C ALA A 212 17.42 10.01 -3.81
N ASP A 213 16.26 10.38 -4.40
CA ASP A 213 15.65 11.70 -4.23
C ASP A 213 14.83 11.83 -2.94
N VAL A 214 14.59 10.76 -2.21
CA VAL A 214 13.98 10.81 -0.88
C VAL A 214 14.90 11.57 0.07
N ARG A 215 14.38 12.56 0.79
CA ARG A 215 15.15 13.43 1.70
C ARG A 215 14.82 13.27 3.18
N CYS A 216 13.68 12.66 3.48
CA CYS A 216 13.23 12.46 4.87
C CYS A 216 13.91 11.22 5.49
N PRO A 217 13.92 11.10 6.83
CA PRO A 217 14.28 9.88 7.51
C PRO A 217 13.40 8.72 7.04
N ALA A 218 14.00 7.55 6.85
CA ALA A 218 13.31 6.37 6.36
C ALA A 218 13.52 5.15 7.28
N THR A 219 12.52 4.28 7.35
CA THR A 219 12.61 2.97 8.01
C THR A 219 12.13 1.88 7.07
N VAL A 220 12.87 0.79 7.02
CA VAL A 220 12.53 -0.41 6.25
C VAL A 220 12.15 -1.50 7.23
N TRP A 221 10.91 -1.95 7.17
CA TRP A 221 10.35 -2.99 8.04
C TRP A 221 10.17 -4.28 7.27
N VAL A 222 10.69 -5.37 7.77
CA VAL A 222 10.57 -6.69 7.15
C VAL A 222 10.31 -7.76 8.20
N GLY A 223 9.54 -8.76 7.84
CA GLY A 223 9.36 -9.94 8.68
C GLY A 223 10.55 -10.89 8.57
N GLU A 224 10.92 -11.52 9.69
CA GLU A 224 11.97 -12.55 9.71
C GLU A 224 11.59 -13.74 8.83
N ASP A 225 10.29 -14.07 8.77
CA ASP A 225 9.74 -15.18 7.98
C ASP A 225 9.26 -14.73 6.57
N ASP A 226 9.45 -13.46 6.19
CA ASP A 226 9.24 -12.96 4.83
C ASP A 226 10.56 -12.99 4.04
N ALA A 227 10.93 -14.15 3.53
CA ALA A 227 12.20 -14.33 2.82
C ALA A 227 12.38 -13.37 1.63
N LYS A 228 11.29 -13.01 0.93
CA LYS A 228 11.35 -12.09 -0.23
C LYS A 228 11.65 -10.66 0.20
N ALA A 229 10.92 -10.14 1.18
CA ALA A 229 11.14 -8.79 1.68
C ALA A 229 12.48 -8.67 2.41
N LEU A 230 12.88 -9.71 3.17
CA LEU A 230 14.18 -9.76 3.84
C LEU A 230 15.33 -9.71 2.82
N ALA A 231 15.23 -10.42 1.70
CA ALA A 231 16.21 -10.35 0.62
C ALA A 231 16.21 -8.99 -0.12
N ALA A 232 15.08 -8.28 -0.15
CA ALA A 232 14.95 -6.96 -0.76
C ALA A 232 15.43 -5.82 0.17
N ALA A 233 15.46 -6.01 1.49
CA ALA A 233 15.79 -4.98 2.46
C ALA A 233 17.15 -4.28 2.21
N PRO A 234 18.25 -4.98 1.87
CA PRO A 234 19.53 -4.33 1.54
C PRO A 234 19.45 -3.40 0.33
N TRP A 235 18.57 -3.69 -0.64
CA TRP A 235 18.37 -2.81 -1.77
C TRP A 235 17.82 -1.43 -1.33
N TRP A 236 16.84 -1.43 -0.42
CA TRP A 236 16.24 -0.24 0.13
C TRP A 236 17.22 0.53 1.03
N THR A 237 17.84 -0.13 2.00
CA THR A 237 18.73 0.52 2.98
C THR A 237 19.99 1.10 2.34
N ASN A 238 20.45 0.55 1.22
CA ASN A 238 21.62 1.08 0.49
C ASN A 238 21.27 2.28 -0.42
N ARG A 239 19.99 2.54 -0.69
CA ARG A 239 19.55 3.61 -1.60
C ARG A 239 18.81 4.75 -0.93
N LEU A 240 18.06 4.45 0.11
CA LEU A 240 17.37 5.46 0.90
C LEU A 240 18.38 6.20 1.78
N PRO A 241 18.47 7.53 1.69
CA PRO A 241 19.28 8.31 2.63
C PRO A 241 18.77 8.09 4.07
N GLN A 242 19.69 7.83 5.01
CA GLN A 242 19.37 7.69 6.44
C GLN A 242 18.34 6.59 6.75
N ALA A 243 18.35 5.48 6.02
CA ALA A 243 17.46 4.38 6.26
C ALA A 243 17.90 3.52 7.48
N ALA A 244 16.96 3.18 8.35
CA ALA A 244 17.12 2.17 9.37
C ALA A 244 16.37 0.89 8.97
N LEU A 245 16.93 -0.29 9.26
CA LEU A 245 16.29 -1.59 9.07
C LEU A 245 15.73 -2.08 10.40
N GLU A 246 14.46 -2.47 10.38
CA GLU A 246 13.75 -3.11 11.49
C GLU A 246 13.28 -4.49 11.03
N VAL A 247 13.81 -5.55 11.66
CA VAL A 247 13.38 -6.93 11.38
C VAL A 247 12.43 -7.36 12.49
N ALA A 248 11.19 -7.68 12.11
CA ALA A 248 10.17 -8.12 13.05
C ALA A 248 10.26 -9.64 13.24
N PRO A 249 10.62 -10.13 14.45
CA PRO A 249 10.84 -11.55 14.68
C PRO A 249 9.55 -12.37 14.47
N GLY A 250 9.69 -13.52 13.79
CA GLY A 250 8.59 -14.49 13.59
C GLY A 250 7.38 -13.95 12.82
N THR A 251 7.55 -12.90 12.01
CA THR A 251 6.44 -12.35 11.22
C THR A 251 6.60 -12.64 9.74
N THR A 252 5.49 -12.96 9.10
CA THR A 252 5.32 -13.13 7.65
C THR A 252 5.03 -11.78 6.97
N HIS A 253 4.67 -11.81 5.70
CA HIS A 253 4.51 -10.62 4.87
C HIS A 253 3.50 -9.61 5.43
N LEU A 254 2.22 -9.99 5.54
CA LEU A 254 1.17 -9.12 6.07
C LEU A 254 1.26 -9.01 7.59
N ALA A 255 1.65 -10.09 8.28
CA ALA A 255 1.85 -10.12 9.73
C ALA A 255 2.80 -9.02 10.21
N THR A 256 3.83 -8.68 9.43
CA THR A 256 4.73 -7.56 9.73
C THR A 256 3.97 -6.26 9.91
N LEU A 257 3.09 -5.90 8.99
CA LEU A 257 2.28 -4.68 9.12
C LEU A 257 1.32 -4.80 10.31
N LEU A 258 0.53 -5.89 10.36
CA LEU A 258 -0.56 -6.04 11.33
C LEU A 258 -0.06 -6.03 12.78
N THR A 259 1.11 -6.62 13.05
CA THR A 259 1.68 -6.68 14.41
C THR A 259 2.53 -5.46 14.76
N GLN A 260 3.11 -4.77 13.76
CA GLN A 260 4.03 -3.64 14.00
C GLN A 260 3.39 -2.27 13.87
N TRP A 261 2.07 -2.16 13.64
CA TRP A 261 1.39 -0.87 13.54
C TRP A 261 1.80 0.13 14.63
N PRO A 262 1.78 -0.22 15.94
CA PRO A 262 2.14 0.75 16.98
C PRO A 262 3.59 1.23 16.87
N ALA A 263 4.53 0.35 16.56
CA ALA A 263 5.95 0.69 16.45
C ALA A 263 6.22 1.56 15.22
N ILE A 264 5.63 1.20 14.06
CA ILE A 264 5.73 1.96 12.82
C ILE A 264 5.17 3.37 13.02
N LEU A 265 3.97 3.48 13.59
CA LEU A 265 3.30 4.77 13.77
C LEU A 265 4.02 5.68 14.77
N ARG A 266 4.57 5.13 15.87
CA ARG A 266 5.43 5.91 16.78
C ARG A 266 6.66 6.47 16.06
N ARG A 267 7.30 5.66 15.21
CA ARG A 267 8.48 6.09 14.45
C ARG A 267 8.14 7.20 13.45
N LEU A 268 7.00 7.10 12.77
CA LEU A 268 6.50 8.11 11.84
C LEU A 268 6.03 9.39 12.56
N GLY A 269 5.35 9.24 13.71
CA GLY A 269 4.81 10.36 14.49
C GLY A 269 5.88 11.25 15.11
N THR A 270 7.01 10.70 15.55
CA THR A 270 8.11 11.48 16.14
C THR A 270 8.82 12.41 15.14
N ALA A 271 8.70 12.16 13.85
CA ALA A 271 9.32 12.97 12.79
C ALA A 271 8.45 14.16 12.36
N THR A 272 7.25 14.31 12.91
CA THR A 272 6.29 15.39 12.56
C THR A 272 6.31 16.57 13.55
N GLY A 273 7.13 16.48 14.62
CA GLY A 273 7.30 17.51 15.66
C GLY A 273 8.28 18.63 15.26
#